data_cbe15db7fcb1ab940759a998edb96d35
#
_entry.id   cbe15db7fcb1ab940759a998edb96d35
#
_cell.length_a   1.000
_cell.length_b   1.000
_cell.length_c   1.000
_cell.angle_alpha   90.00
_cell.angle_beta   90.00
_cell.angle_gamma   90.00
#
_symmetry.space_group_name_H-M   'P 1'
#
loop_
_entity.id
_entity.type
_entity.pdbx_description
1 polymer ?
#
loop_
_entity_poly.entity_id
_entity_poly.type
_entity_poly.pdbx_seq_one_letter_code
_entity_poly.pdbx_strand_id
1 'polypeptide(L)'
;LKELLQACRDHARETNDHVTLEYVLLKGITDSVEQARELYDLTRNVPCKINIIPFNEHPGTSYRRPSDEQVLRFQEELIQLGAHVLLRRTMGRDIFAACGQLTSQYQGRPETLAEAKASQRLADAPETKLRNQHQFQLT
;
A
#
# COMPACT_ATOMS: atom_id res chain seq x y z
N LEU A 1 -14.06 17.39 2.90
CA LEU A 1 -12.62 17.61 3.13
C LEU A 1 -12.36 18.70 4.18
N LYS A 2 -13.05 19.85 4.11
CA LYS A 2 -12.87 20.94 5.09
C LYS A 2 -13.12 20.51 6.53
N GLU A 3 -14.20 19.78 6.79
CA GLU A 3 -14.54 19.25 8.12
C GLU A 3 -13.48 18.26 8.63
N LEU A 4 -12.98 17.38 7.76
CA LEU A 4 -11.91 16.45 8.11
C LEU A 4 -10.63 17.19 8.52
N LEU A 5 -10.20 18.18 7.73
CA LEU A 5 -9.01 18.98 8.04
C LEU A 5 -9.21 19.81 9.32
N GLN A 6 -10.44 20.24 9.61
CA GLN A 6 -10.75 20.89 10.87
C GLN A 6 -10.62 19.92 12.05
N ALA A 7 -11.18 18.73 11.94
CA ALA A 7 -11.04 17.69 12.97
C ALA A 7 -9.56 17.30 13.21
N CYS A 8 -8.75 17.22 12.15
CA CYS A 8 -7.30 17.00 12.27
C CYS A 8 -6.60 18.12 13.05
N ARG A 9 -6.98 19.38 12.80
CA ARG A 9 -6.43 20.54 13.55
C ARG A 9 -6.81 20.49 15.04
N ASP A 10 -8.06 20.19 15.32
CA ASP A 10 -8.56 20.13 16.69
C ASP A 10 -7.91 19.00 17.47
N HIS A 11 -7.82 17.82 16.85
CA HIS A 11 -7.11 16.67 17.41
C HIS A 11 -5.62 16.98 17.71
N ALA A 12 -4.91 17.58 16.74
CA ALA A 12 -3.50 17.92 16.92
C ALA A 12 -3.29 18.94 18.06
N ARG A 13 -4.24 19.87 18.27
CA ARG A 13 -4.19 20.83 19.40
C ARG A 13 -4.46 20.16 20.73
N GLU A 14 -5.45 19.27 20.80
CA GLU A 14 -5.85 18.59 22.03
C GLU A 14 -4.77 17.61 22.49
N THR A 15 -4.13 16.89 21.56
CA THR A 15 -3.14 15.85 21.87
C THR A 15 -1.70 16.39 21.90
N ASN A 16 -1.47 17.60 21.41
CA ASN A 16 -0.13 18.16 21.15
C ASN A 16 0.74 17.25 20.27
N ASP A 17 0.12 16.57 19.30
CA ASP A 17 0.77 15.65 18.40
C ASP A 17 0.46 16.02 16.93
N HIS A 18 1.10 15.33 15.98
CA HIS A 18 0.95 15.56 14.55
C HIS A 18 0.11 14.45 13.91
N VAL A 19 -0.78 14.85 13.00
CA VAL A 19 -1.50 13.89 12.16
C VAL A 19 -0.62 13.48 10.98
N THR A 20 -0.64 12.22 10.59
CA THR A 20 0.00 11.78 9.35
C THR A 20 -1.06 11.70 8.24
N LEU A 21 -0.84 12.45 7.17
CA LEU A 21 -1.66 12.42 5.97
C LEU A 21 -0.98 11.53 4.92
N GLU A 22 -1.67 10.54 4.41
CA GLU A 22 -1.17 9.70 3.34
C GLU A 22 -1.70 10.21 2.00
N TYR A 23 -0.77 10.49 1.05
CA TYR A 23 -1.09 10.99 -0.27
C TYR A 23 -0.55 10.05 -1.35
N VAL A 24 -1.46 9.47 -2.13
CA VAL A 24 -1.10 8.51 -3.18
C VAL A 24 -0.83 9.25 -4.48
N LEU A 25 0.35 9.04 -5.07
CA LEU A 25 0.73 9.57 -6.37
C LEU A 25 0.32 8.63 -7.49
N LEU A 26 -0.61 9.09 -8.33
CA LEU A 26 -1.09 8.42 -9.54
C LEU A 26 -0.63 9.22 -10.76
N LYS A 27 0.02 8.56 -11.71
CA LYS A 27 0.57 9.19 -12.92
C LYS A 27 -0.50 9.96 -13.69
N GLY A 28 -0.25 11.26 -13.91
CA GLY A 28 -1.13 12.15 -14.65
C GLY A 28 -2.45 12.48 -13.97
N ILE A 29 -2.62 12.13 -12.69
CA ILE A 29 -3.86 12.37 -11.92
C ILE A 29 -3.56 13.17 -10.66
N THR A 30 -2.58 12.75 -9.85
CA THR A 30 -2.27 13.36 -8.55
C THR A 30 -0.77 13.64 -8.37
N ASP A 31 -0.01 13.76 -9.45
CA ASP A 31 1.45 13.80 -9.42
C ASP A 31 2.07 15.11 -9.96
N SER A 32 1.24 16.12 -10.29
CA SER A 32 1.77 17.38 -10.81
C SER A 32 2.28 18.32 -9.71
N VAL A 33 3.16 19.26 -10.09
CA VAL A 33 3.69 20.29 -9.19
C VAL A 33 2.58 21.21 -8.68
N GLU A 34 1.60 21.52 -9.52
CA GLU A 34 0.41 22.31 -9.17
C GLU A 34 -0.38 21.62 -8.05
N GLN A 35 -0.54 20.30 -8.14
CA GLN A 35 -1.23 19.51 -7.12
C GLN A 35 -0.42 19.44 -5.81
N ALA A 36 0.91 19.49 -5.87
CA ALA A 36 1.73 19.63 -4.67
C ALA A 36 1.46 20.96 -3.95
N ARG A 37 1.31 22.06 -4.70
CA ARG A 37 0.95 23.38 -4.16
C ARG A 37 -0.45 23.38 -3.55
N GLU A 38 -1.42 22.82 -4.25
CA GLU A 38 -2.80 22.67 -3.74
C GLU A 38 -2.84 21.85 -2.45
N LEU A 39 -2.10 20.75 -2.39
CA LEU A 39 -1.98 19.93 -1.19
C LEU A 39 -1.38 20.73 -0.03
N TYR A 40 -0.32 21.49 -0.29
CA TYR A 40 0.28 22.36 0.72
C TYR A 40 -0.71 23.42 1.22
N ASP A 41 -1.42 24.11 0.33
CA ASP A 41 -2.40 25.13 0.71
C ASP A 41 -3.53 24.58 1.56
N LEU A 42 -3.96 23.35 1.29
CA LEU A 42 -4.97 22.66 2.08
C LEU A 42 -4.47 22.29 3.48
N THR A 43 -3.19 21.95 3.61
CA THR A 43 -2.63 21.33 4.81
C THR A 43 -1.75 22.24 5.65
N ARG A 44 -1.30 23.40 5.15
CA ARG A 44 -0.36 24.33 5.84
C ARG A 44 -0.80 24.79 7.24
N ASN A 45 -2.11 24.77 7.52
CA ASN A 45 -2.66 25.14 8.83
C ASN A 45 -2.99 23.91 9.70
N VAL A 46 -2.61 22.71 9.27
CA VAL A 46 -2.80 21.47 10.01
C VAL A 46 -1.44 21.00 10.51
N PRO A 47 -1.24 20.79 11.82
CA PRO A 47 -0.01 20.17 12.33
C PRO A 47 0.08 18.73 11.82
N CYS A 48 0.72 18.51 10.68
CA CYS A 48 0.75 17.21 10.03
C CYS A 48 2.10 16.89 9.38
N LYS A 49 2.31 15.61 9.13
CA LYS A 49 3.34 15.05 8.25
C LYS A 49 2.64 14.49 7.02
N ILE A 50 3.17 14.77 5.84
CA ILE A 50 2.63 14.25 4.58
C ILE A 50 3.47 13.03 4.16
N ASN A 51 2.87 11.87 4.13
CA ASN A 51 3.50 10.63 3.67
C ASN A 51 3.10 10.38 2.20
N ILE A 52 4.05 10.60 1.28
CA ILE A 52 3.84 10.38 -0.15
C ILE A 52 4.02 8.90 -0.45
N ILE A 53 3.02 8.33 -1.11
CA ILE A 53 2.99 6.92 -1.50
C ILE A 53 2.88 6.82 -3.02
N PRO A 54 3.99 6.61 -3.76
CA PRO A 54 3.90 6.31 -5.18
C PRO A 54 3.09 5.04 -5.40
N PHE A 55 2.13 5.11 -6.34
CA PHE A 55 1.22 4.00 -6.60
C PHE A 55 1.97 2.71 -6.93
N ASN A 56 1.50 1.59 -6.39
CA ASN A 56 2.02 0.27 -6.72
C ASN A 56 1.06 -0.39 -7.71
N GLU A 57 1.52 -0.59 -8.95
CA GLU A 57 0.70 -1.18 -10.01
C GLU A 57 0.37 -2.64 -9.70
N HIS A 58 -0.86 -3.04 -10.02
CA HIS A 58 -1.32 -4.42 -9.83
C HIS A 58 -2.29 -4.82 -10.96
N PRO A 59 -2.48 -6.12 -11.21
CA PRO A 59 -3.45 -6.60 -12.19
C PRO A 59 -4.85 -6.05 -11.90
N GLY A 60 -5.56 -5.65 -12.97
CA GLY A 60 -6.94 -5.15 -12.88
C GLY A 60 -7.08 -3.65 -12.62
N THR A 61 -5.97 -2.89 -12.50
CA THR A 61 -6.04 -1.43 -12.43
C THR A 61 -5.60 -0.76 -13.73
N SER A 62 -6.25 0.35 -14.07
CA SER A 62 -5.83 1.26 -15.16
C SER A 62 -4.84 2.34 -14.68
N TYR A 63 -4.72 2.55 -13.37
CA TYR A 63 -3.80 3.53 -12.82
C TYR A 63 -2.35 3.11 -12.98
N ARG A 64 -1.48 4.13 -13.12
CA ARG A 64 -0.04 3.93 -13.31
C ARG A 64 0.75 4.69 -12.24
N ARG A 65 1.94 4.17 -11.93
CA ARG A 65 2.91 4.82 -11.07
C ARG A 65 3.57 5.98 -11.83
N PRO A 66 3.77 7.15 -11.22
CA PRO A 66 4.64 8.20 -11.75
C PRO A 66 6.08 7.72 -11.89
N SER A 67 6.87 8.39 -12.75
CA SER A 67 8.32 8.18 -12.79
C SER A 67 8.96 8.62 -11.47
N ASP A 68 10.12 8.05 -11.14
CA ASP A 68 10.82 8.43 -9.91
C ASP A 68 11.24 9.92 -9.95
N GLU A 69 11.53 10.46 -11.14
CA GLU A 69 11.78 11.89 -11.34
C GLU A 69 10.54 12.74 -10.97
N GLN A 70 9.37 12.33 -11.41
CA GLN A 70 8.12 13.04 -11.09
C GLN A 70 7.80 12.98 -9.59
N VAL A 71 8.03 11.83 -8.97
CA VAL A 71 7.88 11.66 -7.51
C VAL A 71 8.81 12.60 -6.75
N LEU A 72 10.08 12.71 -7.18
CA LEU A 72 11.04 13.61 -6.56
C LEU A 72 10.67 15.07 -6.74
N ARG A 73 10.25 15.49 -7.94
CA ARG A 73 9.78 16.87 -8.19
C ARG A 73 8.60 17.25 -7.30
N PHE A 74 7.63 16.35 -7.15
CA PHE A 74 6.49 16.56 -6.28
C PHE A 74 6.92 16.71 -4.81
N GLN A 75 7.82 15.86 -4.36
CA GLN A 75 8.38 15.91 -3.00
C GLN A 75 9.16 17.20 -2.77
N GLU A 76 10.04 17.58 -3.69
CA GLU A 76 10.86 18.79 -3.62
C GLU A 76 10.00 20.04 -3.52
N GLU A 77 8.94 20.15 -4.32
CA GLU A 77 8.01 21.28 -4.26
C GLU A 77 7.38 21.41 -2.87
N LEU A 78 6.89 20.33 -2.29
CA LEU A 78 6.32 20.37 -0.94
C LEU A 78 7.35 20.76 0.12
N ILE A 79 8.58 20.28 0.01
CA ILE A 79 9.67 20.63 0.94
C ILE A 79 10.02 22.11 0.81
N GLN A 80 10.13 22.64 -0.41
CA GLN A 80 10.40 24.06 -0.67
C GLN A 80 9.33 24.98 -0.10
N LEU A 81 8.07 24.53 -0.11
CA LEU A 81 6.96 25.24 0.50
C LEU A 81 6.94 25.14 2.04
N GLY A 82 7.80 24.31 2.63
CA GLY A 82 7.91 24.14 4.08
C GLY A 82 7.07 23.01 4.67
N ALA A 83 6.55 22.10 3.85
CA ALA A 83 5.84 20.94 4.35
C ALA A 83 6.79 19.89 4.96
N HIS A 84 6.31 19.18 5.98
CA HIS A 84 7.02 18.03 6.53
C HIS A 84 6.66 16.77 5.74
N VAL A 85 7.54 16.33 4.86
CA VAL A 85 7.25 15.29 3.86
C VAL A 85 8.09 14.05 4.10
N LEU A 86 7.44 12.89 4.05
CA LEU A 86 8.04 11.57 4.04
C LEU A 86 7.73 10.89 2.71
N LEU A 87 8.73 10.28 2.08
CA LEU A 87 8.51 9.44 0.90
C LEU A 87 8.54 7.97 1.31
N ARG A 88 7.43 7.28 1.14
CA ARG A 88 7.37 5.84 1.38
C ARG A 88 8.14 5.11 0.28
N ARG A 89 9.25 4.48 0.65
CA ARG A 89 9.94 3.56 -0.26
C ARG A 89 9.08 2.32 -0.45
N THR A 90 8.74 2.03 -1.69
CA THR A 90 8.01 0.81 -2.05
C THR A 90 8.97 -0.37 -1.89
N MET A 91 8.82 -1.13 -0.81
CA MET A 91 9.45 -2.42 -0.64
C MET A 91 8.50 -3.49 -1.20
N GLY A 92 9.04 -4.52 -1.87
CA GLY A 92 8.24 -5.64 -2.33
C GLY A 92 7.51 -5.42 -3.66
N ARG A 93 8.13 -4.72 -4.63
CA ARG A 93 7.61 -4.60 -6.00
C ARG A 93 7.38 -5.96 -6.65
N ASP A 94 8.17 -6.96 -6.26
CA ASP A 94 8.19 -8.29 -6.88
C ASP A 94 7.14 -9.25 -6.31
N ILE A 95 6.50 -8.91 -5.19
CA ILE A 95 5.60 -9.81 -4.45
C ILE A 95 4.19 -9.24 -4.22
N PHE A 96 3.78 -8.19 -4.95
CA PHE A 96 2.45 -7.55 -4.80
C PHE A 96 2.05 -7.26 -3.34
N ALA A 97 3.03 -6.94 -2.48
CA ALA A 97 2.84 -6.75 -1.05
C ALA A 97 2.38 -5.33 -0.69
N ALA A 98 1.30 -4.83 -1.30
CA ALA A 98 0.69 -3.58 -0.89
C ALA A 98 -0.53 -3.85 0.02
N CYS A 99 -0.75 -2.95 1.00
CA CYS A 99 -1.95 -3.00 1.84
C CYS A 99 -3.21 -3.01 0.96
N GLY A 100 -4.06 -4.02 1.12
CA GLY A 100 -5.27 -4.21 0.33
C GLY A 100 -5.13 -5.07 -0.93
N GLN A 101 -3.92 -5.31 -1.45
CA GLN A 101 -3.72 -6.17 -2.63
C GLN A 101 -3.73 -7.66 -2.28
N LEU A 102 -3.46 -8.01 -1.04
CA LEU A 102 -3.48 -9.40 -0.56
C LEU A 102 -4.88 -10.02 -0.58
N THR A 103 -5.94 -9.20 -0.58
CA THR A 103 -7.33 -9.66 -0.61
C THR A 103 -7.84 -9.96 -2.02
N SER A 104 -7.26 -9.37 -3.08
CA SER A 104 -7.75 -9.57 -4.45
C SER A 104 -7.37 -10.91 -5.06
N GLN A 105 -6.39 -11.61 -4.51
CA GLN A 105 -5.99 -12.96 -4.92
C GLN A 105 -6.64 -14.07 -4.07
N TYR A 106 -7.32 -13.70 -3.00
CA TYR A 106 -7.96 -14.64 -2.11
C TYR A 106 -9.39 -14.93 -2.61
N GLN A 107 -9.54 -15.82 -3.58
CA GLN A 107 -10.82 -16.45 -3.93
C GLN A 107 -11.13 -17.51 -2.86
N GLY A 108 -11.81 -17.12 -1.81
CA GLY A 108 -12.21 -18.01 -0.72
C GLY A 108 -11.65 -17.52 0.62
N ARG A 109 -12.40 -16.67 1.28
CA ARG A 109 -12.15 -16.34 2.68
C ARG A 109 -12.54 -17.56 3.51
N PRO A 110 -11.65 -18.22 4.25
CA PRO A 110 -12.08 -19.23 5.20
C PRO A 110 -13.04 -18.57 6.19
N GLU A 111 -14.24 -19.08 6.32
CA GLU A 111 -15.30 -18.51 7.16
C GLU A 111 -14.91 -18.53 8.65
N THR A 112 -13.92 -19.34 9.02
CA THR A 112 -13.42 -19.44 10.40
C THR A 112 -11.90 -19.62 10.47
N LEU A 113 -11.32 -19.23 11.59
CA LEU A 113 -9.87 -19.42 11.90
C LEU A 113 -9.47 -20.92 11.89
N ALA A 114 -10.43 -21.81 12.12
CA ALA A 114 -10.23 -23.26 12.09
C ALA A 114 -10.04 -23.80 10.68
N GLU A 115 -10.77 -23.27 9.70
CA GLU A 115 -10.67 -23.65 8.29
C GLU A 115 -9.37 -23.12 7.66
N ALA A 116 -8.92 -21.93 8.06
CA ALA A 116 -7.61 -21.39 7.66
C ALA A 116 -6.45 -22.29 8.13
N LYS A 117 -6.50 -22.78 9.38
CA LYS A 117 -5.52 -23.72 9.91
C LYS A 117 -5.58 -25.11 9.29
N ALA A 118 -6.75 -25.57 8.88
CA ALA A 118 -6.94 -26.85 8.19
C ALA A 118 -6.36 -26.81 6.77
N SER A 119 -6.61 -25.73 6.03
CA SER A 119 -6.05 -25.53 4.68
C SER A 119 -4.53 -25.45 4.68
N GLN A 120 -3.93 -24.80 5.70
CA GLN A 120 -2.49 -24.70 5.85
C GLN A 120 -1.83 -26.04 6.17
N ARG A 121 -2.47 -26.89 7.00
CA ARG A 121 -1.99 -28.24 7.30
C ARG A 121 -2.03 -29.19 6.09
N LEU A 122 -2.99 -28.99 5.17
CA LEU A 122 -3.07 -29.74 3.91
C LEU A 122 -1.99 -29.33 2.91
N ALA A 123 -1.61 -28.05 2.88
CA ALA A 123 -0.53 -27.55 2.04
C ALA A 123 0.85 -27.98 2.52
N ASP A 124 1.03 -28.17 3.84
CA ASP A 124 2.30 -28.57 4.46
C ASP A 124 2.44 -30.10 4.62
N ALA A 125 1.49 -30.91 4.15
CA ALA A 125 1.58 -32.35 4.23
C ALA A 125 2.65 -32.88 3.24
N PRO A 126 3.63 -33.70 3.70
CA PRO A 126 4.66 -34.23 2.84
C PRO A 126 4.03 -35.17 1.80
N GLU A 127 4.35 -34.96 0.51
CA GLU A 127 4.00 -35.87 -0.57
C GLU A 127 4.50 -37.28 -0.24
N THR A 128 3.57 -38.16 0.10
CA THR A 128 3.84 -39.56 0.29
C THR A 128 4.13 -40.15 -1.08
N LYS A 129 5.41 -40.38 -1.37
CA LYS A 129 5.86 -41.10 -2.53
C LYS A 129 5.15 -42.45 -2.57
N LEU A 130 4.17 -42.60 -3.42
CA LEU A 130 3.63 -43.89 -3.85
C LEU A 130 4.75 -44.63 -4.60
N ARG A 131 5.47 -45.45 -3.88
CA ARG A 131 6.48 -46.37 -4.42
C ARG A 131 5.73 -47.44 -5.18
N ASN A 132 5.90 -47.47 -6.52
CA ASN A 132 5.50 -48.53 -7.42
C ASN A 132 5.90 -49.92 -6.86
N GLN A 133 4.90 -50.69 -6.43
CA GLN A 133 4.99 -52.14 -6.32
C GLN A 133 4.29 -52.74 -7.54
N HIS A 134 4.99 -52.81 -8.65
CA HIS A 134 4.67 -53.75 -9.74
C HIS A 134 6.00 -54.24 -10.36
N GLN A 135 6.54 -55.26 -9.72
CA GLN A 135 7.45 -56.21 -10.37
C GLN A 135 7.49 -57.44 -9.48
N PHE A 136 6.64 -58.42 -9.86
CA PHE A 136 6.92 -59.86 -9.71
C PHE A 136 5.73 -60.61 -10.24
N GLN A 137 5.83 -61.13 -11.43
CA GLN A 137 5.46 -62.47 -11.89
C GLN A 137 5.55 -62.52 -13.41
N LEU A 138 6.52 -63.25 -13.88
CA LEU A 138 6.38 -64.19 -14.99
C LEU A 138 7.69 -64.97 -15.11
N THR A 139 7.61 -66.18 -14.71
CA THR A 139 8.22 -67.33 -15.37
C THR A 139 7.21 -68.36 -15.45
#